data_156ae4a54bc9e9063b4a25c6eecf59d0
#
_entry.id   156ae4a54bc9e9063b4a25c6eecf59d0
#
_cell.length_a   1.000
_cell.length_b   1.000
_cell.length_c   1.000
_cell.angle_alpha   90.00
_cell.angle_beta   90.00
_cell.angle_gamma   90.00
#
_symmetry.space_group_name_H-M   'P 1'
#
loop_
_entity.id
_entity.type
_entity.pdbx_description
1 polymer ?
#
loop_
_entity_poly.entity_id
_entity_poly.type
_entity_poly.pdbx_seq_one_letter_code
_entity_poly.pdbx_strand_id
1 'polypeptide(L)'
;MATFKKTIKLFLMDGDPSKRIKCTIDLVPIVAYKINKEDLEINKDREHLKQSGIYFLFGGTSNKSSKEVVYIGQAGVRKNGEGLLCRLQEHKRNPEKYYWNEALVFTTTDNSLGASDISFLENRFCKLAKEANRYDVKNGNEPTIGNISEEKECALEEFIDNAKLILGALNYKVFVPIVEKINTNNNDELFYLNRTIRKTGYTIKAIGRKTRDGFVVLKGSNVSKEEMKAIYPTVKQLRLNTSFDNEGNLKEDMLFSSPTYAAAFVIGGNANGLVEWKNKDGITLKELS
;
A
#
# COMPACT_ATOMS: atom_id res chain seq x y z
N MET A 1 1.13 -23.87 -5.93
CA MET A 1 1.74 -23.46 -7.22
C MET A 1 3.25 -23.59 -7.10
N ALA A 2 3.92 -24.10 -8.12
CA ALA A 2 5.40 -24.14 -8.13
C ALA A 2 5.93 -22.71 -8.21
N THR A 3 6.79 -22.34 -7.28
CA THR A 3 7.40 -21.00 -7.25
C THR A 3 8.62 -21.05 -8.18
N PHE A 4 8.51 -20.45 -9.36
CA PHE A 4 9.64 -20.34 -10.27
C PHE A 4 10.55 -19.19 -9.82
N LYS A 5 11.88 -19.45 -9.81
CA LYS A 5 12.89 -18.42 -9.59
C LYS A 5 12.90 -17.46 -10.79
N LYS A 6 12.86 -16.16 -10.56
CA LYS A 6 12.90 -15.13 -11.61
C LYS A 6 14.03 -14.14 -11.35
N THR A 7 14.65 -13.64 -12.42
CA THR A 7 15.67 -12.59 -12.35
C THR A 7 15.03 -11.26 -12.71
N ILE A 8 15.10 -10.30 -11.80
CA ILE A 8 14.68 -8.91 -12.04
C ILE A 8 15.92 -8.08 -12.28
N LYS A 9 15.95 -7.34 -13.39
CA LYS A 9 17.03 -6.40 -13.73
C LYS A 9 16.56 -4.99 -13.43
N LEU A 10 17.36 -4.25 -12.66
CA LEU A 10 17.17 -2.83 -12.36
C LEU A 10 18.26 -2.05 -13.09
N PHE A 11 17.87 -1.26 -14.08
CA PHE A 11 18.76 -0.36 -14.80
C PHE A 11 18.61 1.05 -14.25
N LEU A 12 19.63 1.51 -13.50
CA LEU A 12 19.67 2.85 -12.93
C LEU A 12 20.03 3.85 -14.04
N MET A 13 19.03 4.50 -14.60
CA MET A 13 19.17 5.34 -15.80
C MET A 13 20.04 6.58 -15.54
N ASP A 14 20.14 7.01 -14.30
CA ASP A 14 20.93 8.16 -13.85
C ASP A 14 22.07 7.76 -12.89
N GLY A 15 22.35 6.45 -12.75
CA GLY A 15 23.34 5.93 -11.81
C GLY A 15 22.96 6.06 -10.33
N ASP A 16 21.74 6.47 -10.04
CA ASP A 16 21.23 6.76 -8.69
C ASP A 16 19.89 6.02 -8.46
N PRO A 17 19.80 5.16 -7.42
CA PRO A 17 18.59 4.38 -7.15
C PRO A 17 17.38 5.25 -6.70
N SER A 18 17.61 6.48 -6.26
CA SER A 18 16.53 7.42 -5.91
C SER A 18 15.88 8.06 -7.15
N LYS A 19 16.55 7.99 -8.30
CA LYS A 19 16.09 8.57 -9.57
C LYS A 19 15.38 7.56 -10.45
N ARG A 20 15.48 7.75 -11.77
CA ARG A 20 14.79 6.93 -12.77
C ARG A 20 15.37 5.53 -12.83
N ILE A 21 14.48 4.54 -12.82
CA ILE A 21 14.88 3.12 -12.93
C ILE A 21 14.02 2.45 -14.00
N LYS A 22 14.66 1.71 -14.91
CA LYS A 22 13.98 0.78 -15.80
C LYS A 22 14.08 -0.63 -15.20
N CYS A 23 12.95 -1.33 -15.09
CA CYS A 23 12.88 -2.69 -14.56
C CYS A 23 12.40 -3.66 -15.64
N THR A 24 13.04 -4.83 -15.72
CA THR A 24 12.64 -5.93 -16.60
C THR A 24 12.78 -7.26 -15.87
N ILE A 25 12.04 -8.27 -16.34
CA ILE A 25 12.21 -9.66 -15.91
C ILE A 25 12.69 -10.46 -17.11
N ASP A 26 13.72 -11.30 -16.91
CA ASP A 26 14.26 -12.11 -18.01
C ASP A 26 13.19 -13.03 -18.59
N LEU A 27 13.13 -13.09 -19.93
CA LEU A 27 12.20 -13.90 -20.71
C LEU A 27 10.70 -13.58 -20.49
N VAL A 28 10.38 -12.41 -19.93
CA VAL A 28 9.01 -11.95 -19.73
C VAL A 28 8.84 -10.60 -20.45
N PRO A 29 7.77 -10.39 -21.23
CA PRO A 29 7.61 -9.16 -22.02
C PRO A 29 7.12 -7.97 -21.17
N ILE A 30 7.40 -7.95 -19.87
CA ILE A 30 7.07 -6.84 -19.00
C ILE A 30 8.22 -5.84 -18.91
N VAL A 31 7.89 -4.57 -19.00
CA VAL A 31 8.83 -3.48 -18.71
C VAL A 31 8.18 -2.47 -17.79
N ALA A 32 8.92 -2.02 -16.78
CA ALA A 32 8.45 -0.98 -15.89
C ALA A 32 9.46 0.17 -15.80
N TYR A 33 8.94 1.37 -15.50
CA TYR A 33 9.76 2.56 -15.26
C TYR A 33 9.30 3.23 -13.96
N LYS A 34 10.27 3.42 -13.05
CA LYS A 34 10.14 4.34 -11.92
C LYS A 34 10.58 5.72 -12.39
N ILE A 35 9.74 6.74 -12.21
CA ILE A 35 9.95 8.10 -12.69
C ILE A 35 9.46 9.08 -11.64
N ASN A 36 10.31 10.02 -11.23
CA ASN A 36 9.89 11.13 -10.38
C ASN A 36 9.03 12.12 -11.18
N LYS A 37 8.08 12.76 -10.54
CA LYS A 37 7.17 13.73 -11.16
C LYS A 37 7.91 14.84 -11.93
N GLU A 38 9.05 15.26 -11.43
CA GLU A 38 9.85 16.32 -12.06
C GLU A 38 10.60 15.85 -13.29
N ASP A 39 10.87 14.54 -13.39
CA ASP A 39 11.68 13.94 -14.45
C ASP A 39 10.85 13.50 -15.69
N LEU A 40 9.57 13.86 -15.79
CA LEU A 40 8.72 13.43 -16.90
C LEU A 40 9.25 13.88 -18.26
N GLU A 41 9.71 15.12 -18.39
CA GLU A 41 10.14 15.72 -19.67
C GLU A 41 11.35 15.01 -20.28
N ILE A 42 12.30 14.58 -19.45
CA ILE A 42 13.51 13.88 -19.94
C ILE A 42 13.25 12.44 -20.40
N ASN A 43 11.99 11.97 -20.29
CA ASN A 43 11.58 10.65 -20.74
C ASN A 43 10.79 10.66 -22.06
N LYS A 44 10.63 11.82 -22.73
CA LYS A 44 9.83 11.99 -23.96
C LYS A 44 10.23 11.08 -25.12
N ASP A 45 11.49 10.70 -25.20
CA ASP A 45 12.04 9.88 -26.28
C ASP A 45 11.99 8.36 -25.96
N ARG A 46 11.35 7.95 -24.87
CA ARG A 46 11.21 6.55 -24.48
C ARG A 46 10.00 5.91 -25.16
N GLU A 47 10.24 5.04 -26.13
CA GLU A 47 9.18 4.39 -26.92
C GLU A 47 8.16 3.65 -26.06
N HIS A 48 8.59 2.90 -25.04
CA HIS A 48 7.67 2.21 -24.13
C HIS A 48 6.70 3.16 -23.38
N LEU A 49 7.07 4.43 -23.18
CA LEU A 49 6.22 5.41 -22.50
C LEU A 49 5.21 6.07 -23.44
N LYS A 50 5.30 5.80 -24.76
CA LYS A 50 4.30 6.17 -25.77
C LYS A 50 3.23 5.09 -25.94
N GLN A 51 3.43 3.91 -25.32
CA GLN A 51 2.55 2.75 -25.42
C GLN A 51 1.37 2.81 -24.44
N SER A 52 0.43 1.87 -24.61
CA SER A 52 -0.60 1.57 -23.62
C SER A 52 0.00 0.93 -22.38
N GLY A 53 -0.63 1.14 -21.22
CA GLY A 53 -0.21 0.47 -19.99
C GLY A 53 -0.91 0.98 -18.75
N ILE A 54 -0.38 0.53 -17.60
CA ILE A 54 -0.86 0.85 -16.26
C ILE A 54 0.17 1.70 -15.54
N TYR A 55 -0.30 2.59 -14.69
CA TYR A 55 0.60 3.38 -13.85
C TYR A 55 0.07 3.49 -12.42
N PHE A 56 1.00 3.59 -11.50
CA PHE A 56 0.80 3.84 -10.08
C PHE A 56 1.41 5.18 -9.75
N LEU A 57 0.63 6.08 -9.15
CA LEU A 57 1.11 7.37 -8.64
C LEU A 57 1.21 7.28 -7.13
N PHE A 58 2.41 7.42 -6.62
CA PHE A 58 2.70 7.37 -5.20
C PHE A 58 2.88 8.77 -4.63
N GLY A 59 2.34 9.00 -3.46
CA GLY A 59 2.41 10.28 -2.79
C GLY A 59 2.66 10.16 -1.30
N GLY A 60 2.62 11.29 -0.61
CA GLY A 60 2.80 11.34 0.83
C GLY A 60 1.65 10.71 1.61
N THR A 61 1.70 10.86 2.92
CA THR A 61 0.69 10.33 3.83
C THR A 61 -0.67 11.02 3.63
N SER A 62 -1.74 10.25 3.61
CA SER A 62 -3.11 10.77 3.52
C SER A 62 -3.47 11.61 4.73
N ASN A 63 -4.14 12.74 4.52
CA ASN A 63 -4.68 13.56 5.61
C ASN A 63 -5.83 12.86 6.39
N LYS A 64 -6.42 11.81 5.79
CA LYS A 64 -7.56 11.06 6.38
C LYS A 64 -7.15 9.77 7.07
N SER A 65 -5.97 9.26 6.76
CA SER A 65 -5.43 8.03 7.33
C SER A 65 -3.91 8.18 7.43
N SER A 66 -3.25 7.44 8.31
CA SER A 66 -1.77 7.42 8.37
C SER A 66 -1.13 6.65 7.22
N LYS A 67 -1.91 6.19 6.25
CA LYS A 67 -1.45 5.39 5.12
C LYS A 67 -0.86 6.30 4.04
N GLU A 68 0.16 5.82 3.35
CA GLU A 68 0.62 6.43 2.12
C GLU A 68 -0.47 6.35 1.05
N VAL A 69 -0.44 7.30 0.11
CA VAL A 69 -1.43 7.41 -0.94
C VAL A 69 -0.95 6.70 -2.19
N VAL A 70 -1.84 5.95 -2.86
CA VAL A 70 -1.63 5.44 -4.21
C VAL A 70 -2.85 5.73 -5.08
N TYR A 71 -2.60 6.14 -6.32
CA TYR A 71 -3.59 6.17 -7.39
C TYR A 71 -3.15 5.21 -8.49
N ILE A 72 -4.04 4.35 -8.93
CA ILE A 72 -3.80 3.38 -10.00
C ILE A 72 -4.60 3.82 -11.22
N GLY A 73 -3.98 3.86 -12.41
CA GLY A 73 -4.67 4.29 -13.60
C GLY A 73 -4.14 3.62 -14.86
N GLN A 74 -4.87 3.77 -15.93
CA GLN A 74 -4.54 3.26 -17.25
C GLN A 74 -4.30 4.40 -18.26
N ALA A 75 -3.50 4.12 -19.26
CA ALA A 75 -3.35 4.98 -20.43
C ALA A 75 -3.36 4.13 -21.69
N GLY A 76 -4.28 4.40 -22.60
CA GLY A 76 -4.28 3.87 -23.95
C GLY A 76 -3.53 4.79 -24.92
N VAL A 77 -3.02 4.23 -26.02
CA VAL A 77 -2.45 5.02 -27.10
C VAL A 77 -3.55 5.81 -27.79
N ARG A 78 -3.36 7.10 -27.91
CA ARG A 78 -4.27 8.02 -28.62
C ARG A 78 -3.96 8.05 -30.12
N LYS A 79 -4.88 8.62 -30.92
CA LYS A 79 -4.69 8.77 -32.37
C LYS A 79 -3.42 9.54 -32.77
N ASN A 80 -2.93 10.42 -31.90
CA ASN A 80 -1.69 11.19 -32.08
C ASN A 80 -0.43 10.45 -31.60
N GLY A 81 -0.52 9.17 -31.23
CA GLY A 81 0.59 8.35 -30.74
C GLY A 81 0.99 8.62 -29.27
N GLU A 82 0.22 9.40 -28.53
CA GLU A 82 0.46 9.65 -27.11
C GLU A 82 -0.10 8.51 -26.24
N GLY A 83 0.67 8.08 -25.24
CA GLY A 83 0.33 7.00 -24.33
C GLY A 83 0.57 7.36 -22.86
N LEU A 84 1.28 6.48 -22.16
CA LEU A 84 1.55 6.59 -20.71
C LEU A 84 2.14 7.94 -20.29
N LEU A 85 3.19 8.43 -20.98
CA LEU A 85 3.86 9.68 -20.60
C LEU A 85 2.93 10.88 -20.66
N CYS A 86 2.15 11.00 -21.73
CA CYS A 86 1.18 12.08 -21.86
C CYS A 86 0.15 12.06 -20.72
N ARG A 87 -0.32 10.88 -20.33
CA ARG A 87 -1.25 10.73 -19.22
C ARG A 87 -0.63 11.17 -17.90
N LEU A 88 0.65 10.85 -17.64
CA LEU A 88 1.36 11.34 -16.46
C LEU A 88 1.53 12.86 -16.45
N GLN A 89 1.82 13.47 -17.62
CA GLN A 89 1.90 14.92 -17.75
C GLN A 89 0.55 15.60 -17.49
N GLU A 90 -0.57 15.01 -17.92
CA GLU A 90 -1.92 15.48 -17.56
C GLU A 90 -2.13 15.45 -16.05
N HIS A 91 -1.74 14.38 -15.38
CA HIS A 91 -1.80 14.30 -13.91
C HIS A 91 -0.89 15.33 -13.21
N LYS A 92 0.29 15.62 -13.77
CA LYS A 92 1.19 16.65 -13.23
C LYS A 92 0.54 18.05 -13.30
N ARG A 93 -0.23 18.33 -14.36
CA ARG A 93 -0.92 19.61 -14.57
C ARG A 93 -2.22 19.75 -13.79
N ASN A 94 -2.79 18.65 -13.29
CA ASN A 94 -4.05 18.66 -12.54
C ASN A 94 -3.83 19.03 -11.06
N PRO A 95 -4.34 20.21 -10.60
CA PRO A 95 -4.18 20.63 -9.21
C PRO A 95 -4.78 19.68 -8.18
N GLU A 96 -5.84 18.95 -8.52
CA GLU A 96 -6.47 17.99 -7.64
C GLU A 96 -5.61 16.76 -7.38
N LYS A 97 -4.61 16.52 -8.25
CA LYS A 97 -3.68 15.39 -8.18
C LYS A 97 -2.24 15.82 -7.80
N TYR A 98 -2.09 16.91 -7.06
CA TYR A 98 -0.76 17.40 -6.64
C TYR A 98 -0.02 16.47 -5.66
N TYR A 99 -0.74 15.56 -5.02
CA TYR A 99 -0.26 14.70 -3.93
C TYR A 99 0.83 13.69 -4.32
N TRP A 100 0.97 13.32 -5.60
CA TRP A 100 1.94 12.34 -6.02
C TRP A 100 3.30 12.96 -6.34
N ASN A 101 4.36 12.22 -6.06
CA ASN A 101 5.75 12.63 -6.27
C ASN A 101 6.47 11.68 -7.25
N GLU A 102 6.02 10.44 -7.33
CA GLU A 102 6.66 9.36 -8.06
C GLU A 102 5.63 8.50 -8.78
N ALA A 103 5.96 8.09 -10.00
CA ALA A 103 5.17 7.16 -10.79
C ALA A 103 5.94 5.88 -11.06
N LEU A 104 5.25 4.74 -10.96
CA LEU A 104 5.72 3.48 -11.49
C LEU A 104 4.77 3.05 -12.61
N VAL A 105 5.27 2.95 -13.83
CA VAL A 105 4.50 2.59 -15.01
C VAL A 105 4.86 1.19 -15.48
N PHE A 106 3.88 0.48 -16.01
CA PHE A 106 4.02 -0.88 -16.56
C PHE A 106 3.44 -0.94 -17.97
N THR A 107 4.19 -1.52 -18.86
CA THR A 107 3.78 -1.87 -20.22
C THR A 107 4.48 -3.14 -20.67
N THR A 108 4.37 -3.50 -21.94
CA THR A 108 5.06 -4.64 -22.54
C THR A 108 6.11 -4.19 -23.53
N THR A 109 7.13 -5.03 -23.76
CA THR A 109 8.20 -4.74 -24.73
C THR A 109 7.70 -4.75 -26.18
N ASP A 110 6.61 -5.46 -26.45
CA ASP A 110 6.02 -5.71 -27.77
C ASP A 110 4.75 -4.89 -28.04
N ASN A 111 4.39 -3.96 -27.13
CA ASN A 111 3.18 -3.14 -27.20
C ASN A 111 1.87 -3.94 -27.36
N SER A 112 1.78 -5.09 -26.72
CA SER A 112 0.67 -6.04 -26.86
C SER A 112 -0.57 -5.71 -26.02
N LEU A 113 -0.53 -4.67 -25.17
CA LEU A 113 -1.67 -4.28 -24.33
C LEU A 113 -2.70 -3.44 -25.09
N GLY A 114 -3.87 -4.02 -25.32
CA GLY A 114 -5.03 -3.34 -25.89
C GLY A 114 -5.90 -2.60 -24.86
N ALA A 115 -6.93 -1.91 -25.33
CA ALA A 115 -7.82 -1.11 -24.49
C ALA A 115 -8.55 -1.96 -23.41
N SER A 116 -9.03 -3.15 -23.79
CA SER A 116 -9.70 -4.07 -22.86
C SER A 116 -8.72 -4.61 -21.80
N ASP A 117 -7.46 -4.87 -22.22
CA ASP A 117 -6.42 -5.39 -21.34
C ASP A 117 -6.07 -4.40 -20.23
N ILE A 118 -5.84 -3.13 -20.58
CA ILE A 118 -5.53 -2.09 -19.59
C ILE A 118 -6.71 -1.79 -18.67
N SER A 119 -7.95 -1.90 -19.16
CA SER A 119 -9.15 -1.75 -18.31
C SER A 119 -9.26 -2.88 -17.30
N PHE A 120 -9.03 -4.12 -17.72
CA PHE A 120 -8.98 -5.28 -16.82
C PHE A 120 -7.88 -5.11 -15.76
N LEU A 121 -6.66 -4.77 -16.19
CA LEU A 121 -5.52 -4.59 -15.30
C LEU A 121 -5.77 -3.49 -14.26
N GLU A 122 -6.31 -2.34 -14.66
CA GLU A 122 -6.64 -1.25 -13.74
C GLU A 122 -7.65 -1.70 -12.68
N ASN A 123 -8.76 -2.35 -13.10
CA ASN A 123 -9.77 -2.88 -12.19
C ASN A 123 -9.14 -3.87 -11.19
N ARG A 124 -8.37 -4.82 -11.71
CA ARG A 124 -7.78 -5.89 -10.92
C ARG A 124 -6.76 -5.38 -9.92
N PHE A 125 -5.87 -4.47 -10.33
CA PHE A 125 -4.91 -3.81 -9.44
C PHE A 125 -5.60 -2.96 -8.36
N CYS A 126 -6.64 -2.20 -8.72
CA CYS A 126 -7.41 -1.43 -7.75
C CYS A 126 -8.05 -2.33 -6.67
N LYS A 127 -8.64 -3.46 -7.10
CA LYS A 127 -9.25 -4.43 -6.19
C LYS A 127 -8.21 -5.02 -5.25
N LEU A 128 -7.09 -5.50 -5.77
CA LEU A 128 -6.00 -6.08 -4.97
C LEU A 128 -5.40 -5.07 -3.98
N ALA A 129 -5.22 -3.80 -4.38
CA ALA A 129 -4.71 -2.76 -3.50
C ALA A 129 -5.69 -2.42 -2.36
N LYS A 130 -6.99 -2.37 -2.66
CA LYS A 130 -8.05 -2.18 -1.66
C LYS A 130 -8.11 -3.36 -0.68
N GLU A 131 -8.02 -4.60 -1.18
CA GLU A 131 -7.99 -5.82 -0.35
C GLU A 131 -6.77 -5.87 0.59
N ALA A 132 -5.59 -5.44 0.10
CA ALA A 132 -4.38 -5.36 0.92
C ALA A 132 -4.48 -4.28 2.01
N ASN A 133 -5.28 -3.25 1.79
CA ASN A 133 -5.59 -2.16 2.72
C ASN A 133 -4.36 -1.44 3.31
N ARG A 134 -3.22 -1.51 2.62
CA ARG A 134 -1.95 -0.91 3.10
C ARG A 134 -1.79 0.55 2.68
N TYR A 135 -2.30 0.91 1.51
CA TYR A 135 -2.31 2.27 0.98
C TYR A 135 -3.73 2.86 0.99
N ASP A 136 -3.82 4.17 1.03
CA ASP A 136 -5.07 4.90 0.74
C ASP A 136 -5.22 5.01 -0.78
N VAL A 137 -6.08 4.16 -1.35
CA VAL A 137 -6.31 4.06 -2.80
C VAL A 137 -7.25 5.17 -3.25
N LYS A 138 -6.75 6.13 -4.04
CA LYS A 138 -7.46 7.36 -4.46
C LYS A 138 -8.37 7.18 -5.68
N ASN A 139 -8.63 5.95 -6.11
CA ASN A 139 -9.57 5.69 -7.19
C ASN A 139 -11.03 5.89 -6.71
N GLY A 140 -11.72 6.88 -7.25
CA GLY A 140 -13.08 7.24 -6.85
C GLY A 140 -14.14 6.22 -7.28
N ASN A 141 -14.04 5.72 -8.52
CA ASN A 141 -14.94 4.72 -9.08
C ASN A 141 -14.21 3.40 -9.32
N GLU A 142 -14.95 2.30 -9.29
CA GLU A 142 -14.41 1.02 -9.75
C GLU A 142 -14.33 1.04 -11.27
N PRO A 143 -13.13 0.81 -11.86
CA PRO A 143 -13.01 0.73 -13.30
C PRO A 143 -13.86 -0.41 -13.86
N THR A 144 -14.42 -0.24 -15.04
CA THR A 144 -15.23 -1.28 -15.71
C THR A 144 -14.32 -2.42 -16.16
N ILE A 145 -14.75 -3.65 -15.95
CA ILE A 145 -14.08 -4.84 -16.50
C ILE A 145 -14.44 -4.93 -17.97
N GLY A 146 -13.43 -4.88 -18.87
CA GLY A 146 -13.63 -5.14 -20.29
C GLY A 146 -13.97 -6.61 -20.56
N ASN A 147 -14.59 -6.89 -21.74
CA ASN A 147 -14.77 -8.28 -22.19
C ASN A 147 -13.40 -8.85 -22.57
N ILE A 148 -12.96 -9.89 -21.85
CA ILE A 148 -11.68 -10.56 -22.02
C ILE A 148 -11.94 -12.05 -22.14
N SER A 149 -11.23 -12.75 -23.07
CA SER A 149 -11.29 -14.20 -23.16
C SER A 149 -10.56 -14.86 -21.99
N GLU A 150 -10.88 -16.10 -21.71
CA GLU A 150 -10.25 -16.87 -20.61
C GLU A 150 -8.72 -16.94 -20.76
N GLU A 151 -8.23 -17.18 -21.99
CA GLU A 151 -6.78 -17.26 -22.27
C GLU A 151 -6.10 -15.91 -22.02
N LYS A 152 -6.78 -14.82 -22.38
CA LYS A 152 -6.25 -13.46 -22.17
C LYS A 152 -6.25 -13.11 -20.68
N GLU A 153 -7.28 -13.50 -19.93
CA GLU A 153 -7.32 -13.33 -18.49
C GLU A 153 -6.15 -14.04 -17.80
N CYS A 154 -5.85 -15.28 -18.17
CA CYS A 154 -4.70 -16.01 -17.65
C CYS A 154 -3.38 -15.25 -17.92
N ALA A 155 -3.18 -14.74 -19.13
CA ALA A 155 -1.99 -13.99 -19.48
C ALA A 155 -1.87 -12.67 -18.71
N LEU A 156 -3.01 -11.96 -18.46
CA LEU A 156 -3.04 -10.73 -17.70
C LEU A 156 -2.84 -10.97 -16.19
N GLU A 157 -3.34 -12.06 -15.62
CA GLU A 157 -3.02 -12.44 -14.23
C GLU A 157 -1.52 -12.76 -14.06
N GLU A 158 -0.86 -13.40 -15.07
CA GLU A 158 0.59 -13.55 -15.04
C GLU A 158 1.31 -12.20 -15.12
N PHE A 159 0.83 -11.26 -15.93
CA PHE A 159 1.35 -9.90 -15.97
C PHE A 159 1.23 -9.20 -14.60
N ILE A 160 0.09 -9.37 -13.91
CA ILE A 160 -0.14 -8.85 -12.56
C ILE A 160 0.87 -9.44 -11.57
N ASP A 161 1.10 -10.74 -11.60
CA ASP A 161 2.07 -11.39 -10.71
C ASP A 161 3.51 -10.91 -10.96
N ASN A 162 3.89 -10.70 -12.22
CA ASN A 162 5.17 -10.11 -12.57
C ASN A 162 5.30 -8.65 -12.10
N ALA A 163 4.23 -7.86 -12.24
CA ALA A 163 4.19 -6.49 -11.75
C ALA A 163 4.31 -6.42 -10.21
N LYS A 164 3.66 -7.34 -9.47
CA LYS A 164 3.82 -7.46 -8.01
C LYS A 164 5.26 -7.74 -7.61
N LEU A 165 5.99 -8.58 -8.36
CA LEU A 165 7.41 -8.85 -8.10
C LEU A 165 8.26 -7.60 -8.26
N ILE A 166 8.06 -6.83 -9.33
CA ILE A 166 8.78 -5.56 -9.57
C ILE A 166 8.45 -4.54 -8.48
N LEU A 167 7.17 -4.37 -8.14
CA LEU A 167 6.74 -3.48 -7.04
C LEU A 167 7.42 -3.86 -5.73
N GLY A 168 7.44 -5.15 -5.40
CA GLY A 168 8.10 -5.66 -4.19
C GLY A 168 9.61 -5.43 -4.19
N ALA A 169 10.30 -5.65 -5.33
CA ALA A 169 11.73 -5.40 -5.49
C ALA A 169 12.10 -3.92 -5.33
N LEU A 170 11.20 -3.01 -5.71
CA LEU A 170 11.32 -1.57 -5.52
C LEU A 170 10.77 -1.09 -4.16
N ASN A 171 10.42 -2.02 -3.27
CA ASN A 171 9.88 -1.76 -1.92
C ASN A 171 8.48 -1.09 -1.88
N TYR A 172 7.70 -1.16 -2.97
CA TYR A 172 6.29 -0.75 -2.95
C TYR A 172 5.41 -1.92 -2.48
N LYS A 173 4.88 -1.82 -1.28
CA LYS A 173 4.09 -2.91 -0.64
C LYS A 173 2.59 -2.81 -0.93
N VAL A 174 2.18 -2.30 -2.10
CA VAL A 174 0.78 -1.99 -2.44
C VAL A 174 -0.14 -3.20 -2.28
N PHE A 175 0.34 -4.40 -2.62
CA PHE A 175 -0.43 -5.64 -2.60
C PHE A 175 -0.10 -6.56 -1.43
N VAL A 176 0.76 -6.10 -0.51
CA VAL A 176 1.12 -6.85 0.69
C VAL A 176 0.16 -6.47 1.82
N PRO A 177 -0.72 -7.35 2.28
CA PRO A 177 -1.64 -7.05 3.38
C PRO A 177 -0.90 -6.56 4.63
N ILE A 178 -1.53 -5.67 5.39
CA ILE A 178 -0.99 -5.20 6.68
C ILE A 178 -0.84 -6.39 7.65
N VAL A 179 -1.82 -7.30 7.61
CA VAL A 179 -1.80 -8.56 8.36
C VAL A 179 -1.88 -9.69 7.35
N GLU A 180 -0.86 -10.52 7.27
CA GLU A 180 -0.94 -11.77 6.51
C GLU A 180 -2.09 -12.62 7.05
N LYS A 181 -2.90 -13.21 6.17
CA LYS A 181 -3.95 -14.15 6.58
C LYS A 181 -3.31 -15.23 7.46
N ILE A 182 -3.92 -15.48 8.61
CA ILE A 182 -3.46 -16.48 9.56
C ILE A 182 -3.32 -17.82 8.82
N ASN A 183 -2.12 -18.16 8.43
CA ASN A 183 -1.81 -19.55 8.13
C ASN A 183 -1.74 -20.27 9.48
N THR A 184 -2.63 -21.20 9.71
CA THR A 184 -2.73 -21.97 10.95
C THR A 184 -1.45 -22.71 11.35
N ASN A 185 -0.42 -22.67 10.52
CA ASN A 185 0.90 -23.26 10.74
C ASN A 185 1.98 -22.28 11.23
N ASN A 186 1.74 -20.96 11.23
CA ASN A 186 2.65 -20.01 11.85
C ASN A 186 2.09 -19.64 13.22
N ASN A 187 2.90 -19.79 14.28
CA ASN A 187 2.66 -19.29 15.63
C ASN A 187 2.62 -17.75 15.64
N ASP A 188 1.62 -17.18 14.99
CA ASP A 188 1.36 -15.74 15.00
C ASP A 188 0.87 -15.36 16.40
N GLU A 189 1.80 -14.94 17.23
CA GLU A 189 1.54 -14.60 18.63
C GLU A 189 0.70 -13.31 18.70
N LEU A 190 -0.49 -13.42 19.29
CA LEU A 190 -1.36 -12.28 19.57
C LEU A 190 -1.00 -11.69 20.92
N PHE A 191 -1.05 -10.36 20.97
CA PHE A 191 -0.83 -9.58 22.18
C PHE A 191 -2.12 -8.84 22.55
N TYR A 192 -2.39 -8.78 23.83
CA TYR A 192 -3.57 -8.19 24.41
C TYR A 192 -3.19 -6.99 25.28
N LEU A 193 -3.89 -5.88 25.11
CA LEU A 193 -3.81 -4.73 25.98
C LEU A 193 -5.15 -4.59 26.70
N ASN A 194 -5.15 -4.78 28.01
CA ASN A 194 -6.31 -4.61 28.88
C ASN A 194 -5.99 -3.54 29.93
N ARG A 195 -6.68 -2.39 29.86
CA ARG A 195 -6.44 -1.28 30.77
C ARG A 195 -7.74 -0.65 31.25
N THR A 196 -7.93 -0.59 32.56
CA THR A 196 -9.07 0.08 33.19
C THR A 196 -8.74 1.55 33.44
N ILE A 197 -9.58 2.45 32.94
CA ILE A 197 -9.49 3.90 33.18
C ILE A 197 -10.06 4.18 34.57
N ARG A 198 -9.21 4.61 35.51
CA ARG A 198 -9.59 4.81 36.91
C ARG A 198 -10.77 5.77 37.12
N LYS A 199 -10.93 6.79 36.28
CA LYS A 199 -11.99 7.79 36.41
C LYS A 199 -13.37 7.27 36.06
N THR A 200 -13.47 6.41 35.06
CA THR A 200 -14.76 5.94 34.50
C THR A 200 -15.06 4.48 34.82
N GLY A 201 -14.09 3.72 35.31
CA GLY A 201 -14.17 2.27 35.48
C GLY A 201 -14.20 1.49 34.15
N TYR A 202 -14.13 2.20 33.01
CA TYR A 202 -14.15 1.59 31.69
C TYR A 202 -12.87 0.84 31.37
N THR A 203 -12.99 -0.39 30.85
CA THR A 203 -11.85 -1.22 30.48
C THR A 203 -11.66 -1.24 28.97
N ILE A 204 -10.53 -0.73 28.51
CA ILE A 204 -10.06 -0.79 27.14
C ILE A 204 -9.57 -2.21 26.88
N LYS A 205 -9.99 -2.81 25.76
CA LYS A 205 -9.53 -4.12 25.29
C LYS A 205 -9.06 -4.02 23.84
N ALA A 206 -7.80 -4.20 23.61
CA ALA A 206 -7.22 -4.20 22.28
C ALA A 206 -6.41 -5.46 22.02
N ILE A 207 -6.39 -5.87 20.75
CA ILE A 207 -5.61 -7.00 20.27
C ILE A 207 -4.59 -6.48 19.28
N GLY A 208 -3.35 -6.90 19.43
CA GLY A 208 -2.26 -6.51 18.54
C GLY A 208 -1.42 -7.68 18.11
N ARG A 209 -0.58 -7.44 17.12
CA ARG A 209 0.33 -8.44 16.55
C ARG A 209 1.62 -7.79 16.10
N LYS A 210 2.75 -8.43 16.42
CA LYS A 210 4.06 -8.03 15.90
C LYS A 210 4.19 -8.50 14.45
N THR A 211 4.64 -7.63 13.56
CA THR A 211 4.89 -7.93 12.15
C THR A 211 6.30 -7.50 11.76
N ARG A 212 6.74 -7.88 10.56
CA ARG A 212 8.03 -7.42 10.01
C ARG A 212 8.08 -5.90 9.80
N ASP A 213 6.91 -5.28 9.60
CA ASP A 213 6.79 -3.84 9.31
C ASP A 213 6.51 -2.98 10.57
N GLY A 214 6.34 -3.62 11.74
CA GLY A 214 6.05 -2.93 12.99
C GLY A 214 5.04 -3.70 13.85
N PHE A 215 4.11 -2.98 14.47
CA PHE A 215 3.08 -3.54 15.34
C PHE A 215 1.69 -3.17 14.84
N VAL A 216 0.82 -4.15 14.64
CA VAL A 216 -0.54 -3.93 14.15
C VAL A 216 -1.53 -4.03 15.28
N VAL A 217 -2.42 -3.05 15.40
CA VAL A 217 -3.63 -3.14 16.24
C VAL A 217 -4.76 -3.63 15.35
N LEU A 218 -5.39 -4.72 15.73
CA LEU A 218 -6.40 -5.40 14.91
C LEU A 218 -7.75 -4.69 14.97
N LYS A 219 -8.49 -4.79 13.87
CA LYS A 219 -9.90 -4.40 13.78
C LYS A 219 -10.70 -4.99 14.95
N GLY A 220 -11.66 -4.22 15.46
CA GLY A 220 -12.47 -4.59 16.63
C GLY A 220 -11.80 -4.28 17.96
N SER A 221 -10.52 -3.85 17.97
CA SER A 221 -9.87 -3.36 19.19
C SER A 221 -10.56 -2.10 19.68
N ASN A 222 -10.88 -2.07 20.97
CA ASN A 222 -11.47 -0.91 21.61
C ASN A 222 -10.38 0.11 21.96
N VAL A 223 -10.68 1.39 21.71
CA VAL A 223 -9.76 2.51 21.90
C VAL A 223 -10.39 3.49 22.89
N SER A 224 -9.59 4.02 23.82
CA SER A 224 -10.03 5.02 24.79
C SER A 224 -10.71 6.20 24.08
N LYS A 225 -11.87 6.61 24.54
CA LYS A 225 -12.51 7.86 24.08
C LYS A 225 -11.86 9.10 24.70
N GLU A 226 -11.17 8.94 25.82
CA GLU A 226 -10.48 10.03 26.51
C GLU A 226 -9.04 10.18 26.02
N GLU A 227 -8.56 11.42 26.00
CA GLU A 227 -7.15 11.75 25.76
C GLU A 227 -6.51 12.26 27.04
N MET A 228 -5.34 11.77 27.36
CA MET A 228 -4.54 12.27 28.46
C MET A 228 -3.82 13.55 28.04
N LYS A 229 -3.49 14.42 29.03
CA LYS A 229 -2.71 15.65 28.78
C LYS A 229 -1.36 15.35 28.09
N ALA A 230 -0.73 14.24 28.47
CA ALA A 230 0.54 13.77 27.87
C ALA A 230 0.26 12.72 26.80
N ILE A 231 0.02 13.16 25.56
CA ILE A 231 -0.10 12.32 24.37
C ILE A 231 0.83 12.85 23.28
N TYR A 232 1.49 11.96 22.53
CA TYR A 232 2.32 12.35 21.39
C TYR A 232 1.47 13.12 20.35
N PRO A 233 1.92 14.29 19.86
CA PRO A 233 1.14 15.07 18.88
C PRO A 233 0.75 14.28 17.63
N THR A 234 1.65 13.42 17.13
CA THR A 234 1.42 12.54 16.00
C THR A 234 0.32 11.51 16.27
N VAL A 235 0.30 10.93 17.49
CA VAL A 235 -0.75 9.98 17.92
C VAL A 235 -2.09 10.70 18.05
N LYS A 236 -2.11 11.92 18.59
CA LYS A 236 -3.32 12.72 18.70
C LYS A 236 -3.91 13.01 17.32
N GLN A 237 -3.09 13.45 16.37
CA GLN A 237 -3.53 13.71 14.99
C GLN A 237 -4.06 12.44 14.32
N LEU A 238 -3.39 11.29 14.55
CA LEU A 238 -3.80 10.01 14.02
C LEU A 238 -5.18 9.60 14.56
N ARG A 239 -5.44 9.78 15.87
CA ARG A 239 -6.73 9.49 16.49
C ARG A 239 -7.87 10.32 15.91
N LEU A 240 -7.64 11.62 15.65
CA LEU A 240 -8.63 12.52 15.03
C LEU A 240 -9.00 12.07 13.60
N ASN A 241 -8.08 11.46 12.88
CA ASN A 241 -8.26 11.02 11.49
C ASN A 241 -8.73 9.54 11.38
N THR A 242 -8.83 8.82 12.51
CA THR A 242 -9.24 7.42 12.52
C THR A 242 -10.74 7.27 12.68
N SER A 243 -11.34 6.38 11.88
CA SER A 243 -12.75 6.05 11.97
C SER A 243 -12.99 4.92 12.97
N PHE A 244 -13.86 5.18 13.94
CA PHE A 244 -14.31 4.20 14.92
C PHE A 244 -15.79 3.82 14.66
N ASP A 245 -16.22 2.69 15.19
CA ASP A 245 -17.63 2.37 15.28
C ASP A 245 -18.32 3.13 16.44
N ASN A 246 -19.63 2.90 16.62
CA ASN A 246 -20.41 3.58 17.67
C ASN A 246 -19.94 3.21 19.09
N GLU A 247 -19.29 2.08 19.26
CA GLU A 247 -18.78 1.57 20.54
C GLU A 247 -17.33 2.04 20.82
N GLY A 248 -16.67 2.63 19.82
CA GLY A 248 -15.28 3.10 19.91
C GLY A 248 -14.25 2.03 19.51
N ASN A 249 -14.68 1.02 18.74
CA ASN A 249 -13.78 0.02 18.23
C ASN A 249 -13.22 0.41 16.85
N LEU A 250 -12.01 -0.04 16.55
CA LEU A 250 -11.38 0.15 15.24
C LEU A 250 -12.17 -0.56 14.13
N LYS A 251 -12.44 0.15 13.04
CA LYS A 251 -13.09 -0.40 11.84
C LYS A 251 -12.15 -1.18 10.93
N GLU A 252 -10.84 -0.98 11.07
CA GLU A 252 -9.82 -1.63 10.25
C GLU A 252 -8.54 -1.86 11.05
N ASP A 253 -7.67 -2.74 10.53
CA ASP A 253 -6.34 -2.99 11.10
C ASP A 253 -5.46 -1.75 10.93
N MET A 254 -4.68 -1.40 11.96
CA MET A 254 -3.79 -0.25 11.92
C MET A 254 -2.35 -0.64 12.22
N LEU A 255 -1.44 -0.26 11.32
CA LEU A 255 -0.01 -0.48 11.46
C LEU A 255 0.65 0.71 12.18
N PHE A 256 1.47 0.41 13.17
CA PHE A 256 2.28 1.36 13.91
C PHE A 256 3.77 0.99 13.81
N SER A 257 4.63 1.99 13.82
CA SER A 257 6.09 1.77 13.79
C SER A 257 6.63 1.04 15.02
N SER A 258 5.89 1.05 16.13
CA SER A 258 6.30 0.35 17.35
C SER A 258 5.11 -0.02 18.25
N PRO A 259 5.28 -1.03 19.15
CA PRO A 259 4.29 -1.37 20.17
C PRO A 259 3.95 -0.19 21.10
N THR A 260 4.91 0.71 21.34
CA THR A 260 4.72 1.89 22.19
C THR A 260 3.77 2.91 21.55
N TYR A 261 3.93 3.18 20.24
CA TYR A 261 3.01 4.05 19.50
C TYR A 261 1.61 3.43 19.43
N ALA A 262 1.53 2.11 19.22
CA ALA A 262 0.27 1.37 19.24
C ALA A 262 -0.44 1.48 20.60
N ALA A 263 0.27 1.27 21.71
CA ALA A 263 -0.29 1.41 23.05
C ALA A 263 -0.74 2.84 23.35
N ALA A 264 0.07 3.84 22.99
CA ALA A 264 -0.28 5.24 23.14
C ALA A 264 -1.55 5.62 22.37
N PHE A 265 -1.71 5.09 21.15
CA PHE A 265 -2.92 5.27 20.35
C PHE A 265 -4.16 4.64 21.03
N VAL A 266 -4.05 3.40 21.48
CA VAL A 266 -5.15 2.66 22.13
C VAL A 266 -5.56 3.32 23.44
N ILE A 267 -4.60 3.72 24.27
CA ILE A 267 -4.83 4.28 25.61
C ILE A 267 -5.25 5.76 25.55
N GLY A 268 -4.85 6.47 24.50
CA GLY A 268 -5.03 7.93 24.39
C GLY A 268 -4.04 8.73 25.23
N GLY A 269 -2.83 8.20 25.46
CA GLY A 269 -1.81 8.85 26.26
C GLY A 269 -0.46 8.13 26.18
N ASN A 270 0.57 8.71 26.74
CA ASN A 270 1.89 8.07 26.77
C ASN A 270 1.83 6.76 27.55
N ALA A 271 2.37 5.71 26.97
CA ALA A 271 2.41 4.37 27.54
C ALA A 271 3.68 3.62 27.13
N ASN A 272 4.12 2.68 27.94
CA ASN A 272 5.20 1.79 27.56
C ASN A 272 4.60 0.52 26.92
N GLY A 273 4.57 0.49 25.57
CA GLY A 273 3.98 -0.62 24.84
C GLY A 273 4.64 -1.97 25.09
N LEU A 274 5.92 -2.00 25.44
CA LEU A 274 6.60 -3.26 25.78
C LEU A 274 6.06 -3.90 27.07
N VAL A 275 5.43 -3.13 27.94
CA VAL A 275 4.84 -3.59 29.21
C VAL A 275 3.33 -3.76 29.10
N GLU A 276 2.68 -2.88 28.34
CA GLU A 276 1.20 -2.88 28.20
C GLU A 276 0.70 -4.06 27.36
N TRP A 277 1.42 -4.43 26.30
CA TRP A 277 1.07 -5.58 25.45
C TRP A 277 1.56 -6.88 26.07
N LYS A 278 0.64 -7.83 26.30
CA LYS A 278 0.90 -9.14 26.90
C LYS A 278 0.35 -10.24 26.00
N ASN A 279 1.03 -11.37 25.95
CA ASN A 279 0.50 -12.54 25.27
C ASN A 279 -0.65 -13.18 26.10
N LYS A 280 -1.21 -14.29 25.60
CA LYS A 280 -2.30 -15.04 26.26
C LYS A 280 -1.93 -15.54 27.66
N ASP A 281 -0.64 -15.74 27.94
CA ASP A 281 -0.11 -16.25 29.21
C ASP A 281 0.22 -15.10 30.19
N GLY A 282 -0.07 -13.84 29.80
CA GLY A 282 0.19 -12.65 30.60
C GLY A 282 1.63 -12.15 30.56
N ILE A 283 2.50 -12.75 29.74
CA ILE A 283 3.91 -12.38 29.57
C ILE A 283 3.97 -11.11 28.70
N THR A 284 4.74 -10.13 29.15
CA THR A 284 4.89 -8.85 28.43
C THR A 284 5.80 -8.97 27.21
N LEU A 285 5.62 -8.08 26.22
CA LEU A 285 6.55 -7.99 25.08
C LEU A 285 8.00 -7.78 25.52
N LYS A 286 8.21 -7.09 26.65
CA LYS A 286 9.54 -6.85 27.22
C LYS A 286 10.22 -8.15 27.68
N GLU A 287 9.43 -9.09 28.25
CA GLU A 287 9.95 -10.37 28.73
C GLU A 287 10.21 -11.36 27.59
N LEU A 288 9.58 -11.15 26.41
CA LEU A 288 9.75 -11.97 25.20
C LEU A 288 10.82 -11.43 24.23
N SER A 289 11.35 -10.24 24.48
CA SER A 289 12.40 -9.60 23.66
C SER A 289 13.76 -9.80 24.26
#